data_0da6d869a874d1bca1ccafbadd5bece4
#
_entry.id   0da6d869a874d1bca1ccafbadd5bece4
#
_cell.length_a   1.000
_cell.length_b   1.000
_cell.length_c   1.000
_cell.angle_alpha   90.00
_cell.angle_beta   90.00
_cell.angle_gamma   90.00
#
_symmetry.space_group_name_H-M   'P 1'
#
loop_
_entity.id
_entity.type
_entity.pdbx_description
1 polymer ?
#
loop_
_entity_poly.entity_id
_entity_poly.type
_entity_poly.pdbx_seq_one_letter_code
_entity_poly.pdbx_strand_id
1 'polypeptide(L)'
;MNILQVSSEVFPYSKTGGLGDMTASLAKAQAEAGHHVTIATPLYKGIRESFESLKPSGIELSILIGQKKKTAKIWQLYPKKNLTILFVDQPDFFDRETIYGQEDDAERYIYFSKVVAHLAVLNEFNFEIVHAHDWPSALVMPLLSIIGRNLKKVFTIHNAAYQGRFSGDKFDLTGLPKSFFNWEQMEYYNDINLLKGGITFADLVTAVSPQYAKEIVSPEFGCGLEEVFKAKSSNIFGVLNGVDYSEWNTTNNPYLV
;
A
#
# COMPACT_ATOMS: atom_id res chain seq x y z
N MET A 1 -6.13 -14.05 12.68
CA MET A 1 -4.99 -13.14 12.55
C MET A 1 -5.50 -11.72 12.39
N ASN A 2 -4.74 -10.73 12.87
CA ASN A 2 -5.00 -9.31 12.65
C ASN A 2 -4.11 -8.83 11.50
N ILE A 3 -4.73 -8.49 10.38
CA ILE A 3 -4.05 -8.15 9.11
C ILE A 3 -4.28 -6.68 8.80
N LEU A 4 -3.19 -5.95 8.52
CA LEU A 4 -3.25 -4.61 7.98
C LEU A 4 -2.94 -4.67 6.47
N GLN A 5 -3.93 -4.39 5.64
CA GLN A 5 -3.76 -4.13 4.20
C GLN A 5 -3.43 -2.65 4.00
N VAL A 6 -2.47 -2.35 3.13
CA VAL A 6 -2.07 -0.97 2.84
C VAL A 6 -2.15 -0.73 1.34
N SER A 7 -3.04 0.14 0.91
CA SER A 7 -3.26 0.42 -0.51
C SER A 7 -3.63 1.88 -0.74
N SER A 8 -3.21 2.41 -1.88
CA SER A 8 -3.65 3.73 -2.36
C SER A 8 -5.04 3.71 -2.97
N GLU A 9 -5.58 2.53 -3.31
CA GLU A 9 -6.90 2.37 -3.90
C GLU A 9 -7.69 1.27 -3.17
N VAL A 10 -8.97 1.53 -2.92
CA VAL A 10 -9.91 0.58 -2.31
C VAL A 10 -11.32 0.83 -2.84
N PHE A 11 -11.86 -0.07 -3.65
CA PHE A 11 -13.24 0.01 -4.11
C PHE A 11 -14.23 -0.16 -2.95
N PRO A 12 -15.35 0.60 -2.90
CA PRO A 12 -15.83 1.64 -3.85
C PRO A 12 -15.32 3.05 -3.54
N TYR A 13 -14.40 3.26 -2.61
CA TYR A 13 -14.01 4.57 -2.10
C TYR A 13 -13.05 5.31 -3.04
N SER A 14 -12.08 4.58 -3.59
CA SER A 14 -11.08 5.15 -4.51
C SER A 14 -10.63 4.08 -5.51
N LYS A 15 -10.60 4.43 -6.80
CA LYS A 15 -10.23 3.50 -7.86
C LYS A 15 -9.79 4.23 -9.11
N THR A 16 -8.67 3.80 -9.68
CA THR A 16 -8.25 4.14 -11.05
C THR A 16 -8.07 2.89 -11.91
N GLY A 17 -7.82 1.76 -11.30
CA GLY A 17 -7.54 0.49 -11.95
C GLY A 17 -7.99 -0.73 -11.15
N GLY A 18 -7.43 -1.88 -11.47
CA GLY A 18 -7.77 -3.15 -10.82
C GLY A 18 -7.25 -3.29 -9.38
N LEU A 19 -6.34 -2.41 -8.94
CA LEU A 19 -5.80 -2.42 -7.58
C LEU A 19 -6.90 -2.25 -6.54
N GLY A 20 -7.80 -1.28 -6.76
CA GLY A 20 -8.91 -1.01 -5.83
C GLY A 20 -9.84 -2.20 -5.66
N ASP A 21 -10.22 -2.84 -6.78
CA ASP A 21 -11.09 -4.05 -6.76
C ASP A 21 -10.42 -5.21 -6.02
N MET A 22 -9.15 -5.46 -6.36
CA MET A 22 -8.40 -6.57 -5.77
C MET A 22 -8.22 -6.38 -4.26
N THR A 23 -7.81 -5.20 -3.82
CA THR A 23 -7.61 -4.91 -2.38
C THR A 23 -8.91 -5.10 -1.60
N ALA A 24 -10.03 -4.57 -2.10
CA ALA A 24 -11.33 -4.71 -1.46
C ALA A 24 -11.79 -6.17 -1.41
N SER A 25 -11.68 -6.90 -2.53
CA SER A 25 -12.10 -8.29 -2.63
C SER A 25 -11.25 -9.22 -1.76
N LEU A 26 -9.92 -9.02 -1.73
CA LEU A 26 -9.02 -9.77 -0.88
C LEU A 26 -9.33 -9.57 0.60
N ALA A 27 -9.49 -8.31 1.02
CA ALA A 27 -9.81 -7.99 2.41
C ALA A 27 -11.16 -8.58 2.84
N LYS A 28 -12.17 -8.53 1.95
CA LYS A 28 -13.49 -9.15 2.16
C LYS A 28 -13.35 -10.67 2.35
N ALA A 29 -12.64 -11.36 1.47
CA ALA A 29 -12.43 -12.79 1.53
C ALA A 29 -11.68 -13.22 2.81
N GLN A 30 -10.64 -12.46 3.21
CA GLN A 30 -9.91 -12.70 4.45
C GLN A 30 -10.80 -12.49 5.68
N ALA A 31 -11.65 -11.46 5.71
CA ALA A 31 -12.60 -11.22 6.80
C ALA A 31 -13.64 -12.34 6.90
N GLU A 32 -14.15 -12.86 5.77
CA GLU A 32 -15.05 -14.00 5.68
C GLU A 32 -14.38 -15.31 6.13
N ALA A 33 -13.07 -15.44 5.91
CA ALA A 33 -12.28 -16.56 6.43
C ALA A 33 -12.00 -16.46 7.95
N GLY A 34 -12.53 -15.42 8.64
CA GLY A 34 -12.44 -15.26 10.09
C GLY A 34 -11.23 -14.47 10.58
N HIS A 35 -10.52 -13.77 9.70
CA HIS A 35 -9.45 -12.85 10.09
C HIS A 35 -10.02 -11.46 10.40
N HIS A 36 -9.37 -10.71 11.30
CA HIS A 36 -9.65 -9.30 11.49
C HIS A 36 -8.78 -8.50 10.50
N VAL A 37 -9.43 -7.89 9.53
CA VAL A 37 -8.76 -7.17 8.46
C VAL A 37 -9.00 -5.67 8.60
N THR A 38 -7.92 -4.91 8.55
CA THR A 38 -7.96 -3.45 8.48
C THR A 38 -7.30 -3.02 7.18
N ILE A 39 -7.95 -2.15 6.41
CA ILE A 39 -7.34 -1.52 5.23
C ILE A 39 -6.97 -0.09 5.62
N ALA A 40 -5.72 0.32 5.39
CA ALA A 40 -5.30 1.71 5.46
C ALA A 40 -5.18 2.29 4.04
N THR A 41 -5.84 3.42 3.80
CA THR A 41 -5.87 4.11 2.51
C THR A 41 -5.93 5.63 2.72
N PRO A 42 -5.50 6.48 1.77
CA PRO A 42 -5.68 7.92 1.88
C PRO A 42 -7.17 8.32 1.83
N LEU A 43 -7.52 9.40 2.54
CA LEU A 43 -8.84 10.02 2.43
C LEU A 43 -8.84 11.02 1.27
N TYR A 44 -9.18 10.54 0.08
CA TYR A 44 -9.24 11.40 -1.10
C TYR A 44 -10.48 12.29 -1.11
N LYS A 45 -10.44 13.31 -1.98
CA LYS A 45 -11.54 14.25 -2.20
C LYS A 45 -12.87 13.53 -2.49
N GLY A 46 -13.94 13.99 -1.89
CA GLY A 46 -15.31 13.49 -2.11
C GLY A 46 -15.67 12.23 -1.31
N ILE A 47 -14.70 11.51 -0.71
CA ILE A 47 -15.02 10.29 0.07
C ILE A 47 -15.83 10.65 1.30
N ARG A 48 -15.48 11.74 2.00
CA ARG A 48 -16.17 12.15 3.24
C ARG A 48 -17.64 12.49 2.99
N GLU A 49 -17.92 13.14 1.87
CA GLU A 49 -19.26 13.59 1.48
C GLU A 49 -20.11 12.43 0.96
N SER A 50 -19.47 11.39 0.41
CA SER A 50 -20.16 10.25 -0.22
C SER A 50 -20.53 9.14 0.75
N PHE A 51 -19.92 9.10 1.95
CA PHE A 51 -20.10 7.98 2.89
C PHE A 51 -20.47 8.47 4.29
N GLU A 52 -21.77 8.61 4.58
CA GLU A 52 -22.31 9.07 5.88
C GLU A 52 -21.87 8.22 7.09
N SER A 53 -21.52 6.95 6.86
CA SER A 53 -21.03 6.03 7.90
C SER A 53 -19.56 6.25 8.28
N LEU A 54 -18.83 7.10 7.54
CA LEU A 54 -17.45 7.47 7.83
C LEU A 54 -17.39 8.37 9.07
N LYS A 55 -16.59 7.98 10.06
CA LYS A 55 -16.48 8.68 11.34
C LYS A 55 -15.03 8.92 11.75
N PRO A 56 -14.72 10.00 12.49
CA PRO A 56 -13.41 10.16 13.12
C PRO A 56 -13.12 8.96 14.04
N SER A 57 -11.90 8.43 13.99
CA SER A 57 -11.47 7.37 14.92
C SER A 57 -11.00 7.89 16.27
N GLY A 58 -10.71 9.19 16.37
CA GLY A 58 -10.05 9.79 17.51
C GLY A 58 -8.52 9.72 17.47
N ILE A 59 -7.94 8.99 16.49
CA ILE A 59 -6.49 8.87 16.33
C ILE A 59 -5.98 10.06 15.52
N GLU A 60 -4.98 10.74 16.07
CA GLU A 60 -4.22 11.79 15.39
C GLU A 60 -2.71 11.49 15.50
N LEU A 61 -2.03 11.48 14.36
CA LEU A 61 -0.60 11.21 14.29
C LEU A 61 0.15 12.41 13.72
N SER A 62 1.11 12.90 14.49
CA SER A 62 1.99 13.98 14.05
C SER A 62 3.24 13.40 13.39
N ILE A 63 3.35 13.55 12.08
CA ILE A 63 4.42 12.99 11.26
C ILE A 63 5.33 14.08 10.72
N LEU A 64 6.64 13.85 10.85
CA LEU A 64 7.66 14.71 10.26
C LEU A 64 7.87 14.31 8.79
N ILE A 65 7.72 15.27 7.87
CA ILE A 65 8.05 15.13 6.45
C ILE A 65 9.08 16.23 6.09
N GLY A 66 10.33 15.82 5.86
CA GLY A 66 11.45 16.75 5.85
C GLY A 66 11.53 17.51 7.20
N GLN A 67 11.52 18.83 7.15
CA GLN A 67 11.53 19.69 8.36
C GLN A 67 10.13 20.10 8.82
N LYS A 68 9.09 19.71 8.09
CA LYS A 68 7.71 20.11 8.39
C LYS A 68 6.97 19.02 9.15
N LYS A 69 6.29 19.40 10.23
CA LYS A 69 5.41 18.52 10.99
C LYS A 69 3.98 18.66 10.45
N LYS A 70 3.38 17.55 10.04
CA LYS A 70 1.99 17.48 9.57
C LYS A 70 1.20 16.48 10.39
N THR A 71 -0.04 16.79 10.71
CA THR A 71 -0.91 15.91 11.51
C THR A 71 -1.85 15.16 10.58
N ALA A 72 -1.81 13.84 10.60
CA ALA A 72 -2.82 12.99 10.01
C ALA A 72 -3.95 12.77 11.01
N LYS A 73 -5.19 12.99 10.59
CA LYS A 73 -6.39 12.53 11.31
C LYS A 73 -6.84 11.22 10.69
N ILE A 74 -7.19 10.26 11.53
CA ILE A 74 -7.64 8.97 11.04
C ILE A 74 -9.15 8.89 11.12
N TRP A 75 -9.77 8.60 9.98
CA TRP A 75 -11.20 8.29 9.89
C TRP A 75 -11.39 6.80 9.74
N GLN A 76 -12.54 6.30 10.12
CA GLN A 76 -12.82 4.87 10.11
C GLN A 76 -14.22 4.55 9.60
N LEU A 77 -14.34 3.39 8.98
CA LEU A 77 -15.58 2.85 8.47
C LEU A 77 -15.57 1.32 8.64
N TYR A 78 -16.73 0.74 8.93
CA TYR A 78 -16.91 -0.69 9.16
C TYR A 78 -17.88 -1.27 8.12
N PRO A 79 -17.40 -1.64 6.91
CA PRO A 79 -18.29 -2.10 5.83
C PRO A 79 -18.93 -3.45 6.11
N LYS A 80 -18.26 -4.29 6.89
CA LYS A 80 -18.76 -5.61 7.30
C LYS A 80 -18.08 -6.09 8.58
N LYS A 81 -18.59 -7.18 9.16
CA LYS A 81 -17.98 -7.84 10.31
C LYS A 81 -16.51 -8.20 10.01
N ASN A 82 -15.63 -7.96 10.96
CA ASN A 82 -14.18 -8.21 10.87
C ASN A 82 -13.44 -7.42 9.79
N LEU A 83 -14.07 -6.43 9.15
CA LEU A 83 -13.44 -5.56 8.17
C LEU A 83 -13.57 -4.10 8.59
N THR A 84 -12.42 -3.44 8.76
CA THR A 84 -12.32 -2.01 9.06
C THR A 84 -11.55 -1.31 7.96
N ILE A 85 -11.95 -0.09 7.62
CA ILE A 85 -11.18 0.78 6.73
C ILE A 85 -10.76 2.00 7.51
N LEU A 86 -9.46 2.28 7.53
CA LEU A 86 -8.86 3.47 8.10
C LEU A 86 -8.42 4.40 6.96
N PHE A 87 -8.97 5.61 6.98
CA PHE A 87 -8.63 6.63 6.00
C PHE A 87 -7.66 7.63 6.62
N VAL A 88 -6.55 7.86 5.96
CA VAL A 88 -5.54 8.84 6.35
C VAL A 88 -5.92 10.20 5.80
N ASP A 89 -6.39 11.09 6.66
CA ASP A 89 -6.80 12.45 6.32
C ASP A 89 -5.63 13.41 6.50
N GLN A 90 -5.17 13.98 5.39
CA GLN A 90 -4.27 15.11 5.32
C GLN A 90 -4.61 15.90 4.04
N PRO A 91 -5.44 16.96 4.14
CA PRO A 91 -5.98 17.66 2.98
C PRO A 91 -4.92 18.23 2.02
N ASP A 92 -3.78 18.71 2.57
CA ASP A 92 -2.70 19.23 1.71
C ASP A 92 -2.17 18.18 0.72
N PHE A 93 -2.32 16.89 1.06
CA PHE A 93 -1.81 15.78 0.25
C PHE A 93 -2.91 15.01 -0.50
N PHE A 94 -4.10 14.85 0.11
CA PHE A 94 -5.08 13.90 -0.42
C PHE A 94 -6.40 14.53 -0.88
N ASP A 95 -6.67 15.82 -0.58
CA ASP A 95 -7.81 16.54 -1.16
C ASP A 95 -7.50 16.97 -2.60
N ARG A 96 -7.43 15.99 -3.50
CA ARG A 96 -7.01 16.14 -4.90
C ARG A 96 -8.00 15.46 -5.83
N GLU A 97 -8.08 15.97 -7.07
CA GLU A 97 -8.93 15.41 -8.12
C GLU A 97 -8.45 14.06 -8.64
N THR A 98 -7.14 13.83 -8.62
CA THR A 98 -6.54 12.58 -9.10
C THR A 98 -5.75 11.89 -7.99
N ILE A 99 -5.74 10.55 -8.03
CA ILE A 99 -4.99 9.73 -7.08
C ILE A 99 -3.48 9.86 -7.35
N TYR A 100 -3.06 9.85 -8.62
CA TYR A 100 -1.66 9.88 -9.05
C TYR A 100 -1.38 11.01 -10.03
N GLY A 101 -0.10 11.23 -10.31
CA GLY A 101 0.37 12.13 -11.35
C GLY A 101 0.54 13.58 -10.87
N GLN A 102 0.67 13.79 -9.57
CA GLN A 102 0.96 15.11 -9.01
C GLN A 102 2.48 15.31 -8.84
N GLU A 103 2.94 16.55 -8.94
CA GLU A 103 4.36 16.88 -8.75
C GLU A 103 4.89 16.49 -7.37
N ASP A 104 4.01 16.47 -6.36
CA ASP A 104 4.30 16.14 -4.97
C ASP A 104 3.99 14.67 -4.61
N ASP A 105 3.86 13.77 -5.59
CA ASP A 105 3.55 12.35 -5.33
C ASP A 105 4.59 11.67 -4.42
N ALA A 106 5.86 12.07 -4.51
CA ALA A 106 6.89 11.59 -3.59
C ALA A 106 6.54 11.91 -2.13
N GLU A 107 6.28 13.19 -1.84
CA GLU A 107 5.94 13.68 -0.51
C GLU A 107 4.66 13.03 0.03
N ARG A 108 3.64 12.92 -0.80
CA ARG A 108 2.33 12.37 -0.46
C ARG A 108 2.42 10.92 -0.02
N TYR A 109 3.06 10.07 -0.83
CA TYR A 109 3.11 8.63 -0.56
C TYR A 109 4.21 8.25 0.43
N ILE A 110 5.28 9.04 0.56
CA ILE A 110 6.20 8.94 1.69
C ILE A 110 5.46 9.27 2.99
N TYR A 111 4.68 10.36 3.02
CA TYR A 111 3.90 10.74 4.18
C TYR A 111 2.87 9.67 4.55
N PHE A 112 2.09 9.18 3.57
CA PHE A 112 1.13 8.09 3.77
C PHE A 112 1.78 6.86 4.40
N SER A 113 2.90 6.41 3.83
CA SER A 113 3.63 5.26 4.34
C SER A 113 4.14 5.46 5.77
N LYS A 114 4.59 6.66 6.12
CA LYS A 114 5.01 7.00 7.50
C LYS A 114 3.83 6.95 8.47
N VAL A 115 2.69 7.53 8.11
CA VAL A 115 1.47 7.44 8.93
C VAL A 115 1.10 5.98 9.17
N VAL A 116 1.05 5.18 8.11
CA VAL A 116 0.66 3.76 8.20
C VAL A 116 1.66 2.95 9.02
N ALA A 117 2.97 3.20 8.87
CA ALA A 117 3.98 2.53 9.69
C ALA A 117 3.80 2.81 11.19
N HIS A 118 3.40 4.04 11.56
CA HIS A 118 3.06 4.37 12.96
C HIS A 118 1.75 3.69 13.40
N LEU A 119 0.71 3.69 12.56
CA LEU A 119 -0.55 2.96 12.84
C LEU A 119 -0.29 1.48 13.08
N ALA A 120 0.58 0.86 12.27
CA ALA A 120 0.88 -0.56 12.33
C ALA A 120 1.45 -1.01 13.68
N VAL A 121 2.06 -0.09 14.45
CA VAL A 121 2.67 -0.41 15.74
C VAL A 121 1.86 0.09 16.95
N LEU A 122 0.70 0.72 16.74
CA LEU A 122 -0.19 1.06 17.83
C LEU A 122 -0.74 -0.20 18.50
N ASN A 123 -0.68 -0.23 19.82
CA ASN A 123 -1.06 -1.42 20.60
C ASN A 123 -2.54 -1.79 20.45
N GLU A 124 -3.39 -0.81 20.19
CA GLU A 124 -4.83 -1.03 20.07
C GLU A 124 -5.23 -1.93 18.89
N PHE A 125 -4.44 -1.98 17.81
CA PHE A 125 -4.73 -2.80 16.62
C PHE A 125 -4.14 -4.20 16.70
N ASN A 126 -3.02 -4.36 17.42
CA ASN A 126 -2.32 -5.65 17.59
C ASN A 126 -2.13 -6.44 16.27
N PHE A 127 -1.71 -5.75 15.19
CA PHE A 127 -1.46 -6.39 13.90
C PHE A 127 -0.36 -7.44 14.00
N GLU A 128 -0.52 -8.53 13.24
CA GLU A 128 0.45 -9.62 13.08
C GLU A 128 1.11 -9.58 11.70
N ILE A 129 0.33 -9.14 10.68
CA ILE A 129 0.76 -9.05 9.28
C ILE A 129 0.48 -7.65 8.76
N VAL A 130 1.44 -7.09 8.04
CA VAL A 130 1.26 -5.90 7.21
C VAL A 130 1.46 -6.28 5.75
N HIS A 131 0.42 -6.08 4.93
CA HIS A 131 0.40 -6.42 3.53
C HIS A 131 0.22 -5.15 2.69
N ALA A 132 1.29 -4.71 2.05
CA ALA A 132 1.28 -3.49 1.23
C ALA A 132 1.23 -3.82 -0.27
N HIS A 133 0.63 -2.91 -1.04
CA HIS A 133 0.34 -3.09 -2.46
C HIS A 133 0.94 -1.95 -3.29
N ASP A 134 1.80 -2.29 -4.25
CA ASP A 134 2.47 -1.40 -5.20
C ASP A 134 3.25 -0.23 -4.56
N TRP A 135 3.86 0.58 -5.41
CA TRP A 135 4.80 1.63 -5.00
C TRP A 135 4.23 2.66 -4.00
N PRO A 136 2.94 3.05 -4.01
CA PRO A 136 2.45 4.07 -3.09
C PRO A 136 2.47 3.66 -1.62
N SER A 137 2.49 2.34 -1.37
CA SER A 137 2.54 1.76 -0.02
C SER A 137 3.87 1.08 0.31
N ALA A 138 4.78 0.99 -0.67
CA ALA A 138 6.00 0.21 -0.57
C ALA A 138 6.94 0.64 0.56
N LEU A 139 7.01 1.95 0.84
CA LEU A 139 7.90 2.49 1.88
C LEU A 139 7.51 2.01 3.29
N VAL A 140 6.31 1.48 3.49
CA VAL A 140 5.92 0.87 4.78
C VAL A 140 6.86 -0.28 5.15
N MET A 141 7.37 -1.05 4.17
CA MET A 141 8.25 -2.20 4.41
C MET A 141 9.59 -1.81 5.05
N PRO A 142 10.39 -0.88 4.49
CA PRO A 142 11.63 -0.44 5.12
C PRO A 142 11.39 0.34 6.42
N LEU A 143 10.31 1.12 6.55
CA LEU A 143 9.98 1.81 7.80
C LEU A 143 9.72 0.82 8.94
N LEU A 144 8.98 -0.24 8.70
CA LEU A 144 8.72 -1.28 9.71
C LEU A 144 9.98 -2.05 10.10
N SER A 145 10.98 -2.14 9.23
CA SER A 145 12.24 -2.83 9.56
C SER A 145 13.06 -2.12 10.63
N ILE A 146 12.86 -0.80 10.82
CA ILE A 146 13.56 -0.01 11.83
C ILE A 146 12.73 0.25 13.10
N ILE A 147 11.41 0.08 13.05
CA ILE A 147 10.52 0.34 14.19
C ILE A 147 10.60 -0.77 15.26
N GLY A 148 11.16 -1.94 14.92
CA GLY A 148 11.51 -2.97 15.90
C GLY A 148 10.36 -3.85 16.41
N ARG A 149 9.15 -3.78 15.83
CA ARG A 149 8.06 -4.70 16.13
C ARG A 149 8.12 -5.91 15.18
N ASN A 150 7.95 -7.12 15.70
CA ASN A 150 7.98 -8.36 14.91
C ASN A 150 6.68 -8.54 14.09
N LEU A 151 6.49 -7.71 13.08
CA LEU A 151 5.39 -7.78 12.12
C LEU A 151 5.85 -8.55 10.88
N LYS A 152 5.01 -9.46 10.38
CA LYS A 152 5.26 -10.12 9.10
C LYS A 152 4.89 -9.17 7.97
N LYS A 153 5.82 -8.99 7.02
CA LYS A 153 5.72 -8.01 5.93
C LYS A 153 5.50 -8.74 4.60
N VAL A 154 4.31 -8.56 4.04
CA VAL A 154 3.95 -9.07 2.70
C VAL A 154 3.85 -7.89 1.74
N PHE A 155 4.39 -8.03 0.56
CA PHE A 155 4.35 -7.00 -0.48
C PHE A 155 3.85 -7.56 -1.81
N THR A 156 2.76 -7.00 -2.35
CA THR A 156 2.20 -7.42 -3.64
C THR A 156 2.55 -6.44 -4.74
N ILE A 157 3.03 -6.97 -5.85
CA ILE A 157 3.33 -6.24 -7.09
C ILE A 157 2.20 -6.50 -8.08
N HIS A 158 1.46 -5.44 -8.43
CA HIS A 158 0.42 -5.49 -9.47
C HIS A 158 1.00 -5.15 -10.83
N ASN A 159 1.90 -4.16 -10.88
CA ASN A 159 2.57 -3.77 -12.11
C ASN A 159 3.97 -3.20 -11.83
N ALA A 160 5.01 -3.94 -12.21
CA ALA A 160 6.41 -3.56 -12.00
C ALA A 160 6.85 -2.32 -12.82
N ALA A 161 6.05 -1.87 -13.79
CA ALA A 161 6.35 -0.66 -14.56
C ALA A 161 6.15 0.62 -13.72
N TYR A 162 5.29 0.56 -12.70
CA TYR A 162 5.05 1.69 -11.80
C TYR A 162 5.87 1.54 -10.53
N GLN A 163 6.98 2.27 -10.45
CA GLN A 163 8.01 2.04 -9.42
C GLN A 163 8.03 3.08 -8.30
N GLY A 164 7.34 4.21 -8.46
CA GLY A 164 7.49 5.32 -7.52
C GLY A 164 8.95 5.78 -7.46
N ARG A 165 9.50 6.07 -8.64
CA ARG A 165 10.87 6.55 -8.81
C ARG A 165 10.88 8.07 -8.77
N PHE A 166 11.65 8.62 -7.85
CA PHE A 166 11.75 10.06 -7.61
C PHE A 166 13.21 10.45 -7.40
N SER A 167 13.52 11.73 -7.60
CA SER A 167 14.87 12.26 -7.37
C SER A 167 15.42 11.88 -6.00
N GLY A 168 16.71 11.52 -5.92
CA GLY A 168 17.36 11.04 -4.71
C GLY A 168 17.36 12.03 -3.54
N ASP A 169 17.21 13.35 -3.79
CA ASP A 169 17.03 14.36 -2.75
C ASP A 169 15.75 14.13 -1.92
N LYS A 170 14.75 13.42 -2.47
CA LYS A 170 13.54 13.05 -1.74
C LYS A 170 13.77 11.98 -0.69
N PHE A 171 14.93 11.30 -0.68
CA PHE A 171 15.22 10.25 0.29
C PHE A 171 15.17 10.76 1.73
N ASP A 172 15.65 11.98 2.00
CA ASP A 172 15.63 12.56 3.35
C ASP A 172 14.22 12.73 3.92
N LEU A 173 13.18 12.82 3.08
CA LEU A 173 11.78 12.87 3.50
C LEU A 173 11.31 11.57 4.17
N THR A 174 11.93 10.45 3.83
CA THR A 174 11.57 9.13 4.38
C THR A 174 11.88 9.05 5.88
N GLY A 175 12.91 9.75 6.34
CA GLY A 175 13.44 9.64 7.69
C GLY A 175 14.19 8.33 7.96
N LEU A 176 14.46 7.55 6.93
CA LEU A 176 15.28 6.33 7.02
C LEU A 176 16.76 6.69 7.18
N PRO A 177 17.57 5.82 7.82
CA PRO A 177 19.01 5.96 7.85
C PRO A 177 19.61 6.07 6.44
N LYS A 178 20.60 6.93 6.24
CA LYS A 178 21.25 7.10 4.92
C LYS A 178 21.85 5.82 4.36
N SER A 179 22.18 4.85 5.21
CA SER A 179 22.63 3.53 4.81
C SER A 179 21.60 2.74 3.99
N PHE A 180 20.33 3.13 3.99
CA PHE A 180 19.29 2.54 3.15
C PHE A 180 19.31 3.09 1.71
N PHE A 181 19.95 4.21 1.49
CA PHE A 181 20.13 4.79 0.15
C PHE A 181 21.40 4.24 -0.49
N ASN A 182 21.33 3.00 -0.93
CA ASN A 182 22.38 2.30 -1.65
C ASN A 182 21.79 1.41 -2.73
N TRP A 183 22.63 0.95 -3.66
CA TRP A 183 22.20 0.18 -4.83
C TRP A 183 21.57 -1.19 -4.52
N GLU A 184 21.84 -1.78 -3.35
CA GLU A 184 21.21 -3.04 -2.93
C GLU A 184 19.82 -2.85 -2.38
N GLN A 185 19.44 -1.62 -1.93
CA GLN A 185 18.21 -1.38 -1.19
C GLN A 185 17.25 -0.43 -1.92
N MET A 186 17.41 0.89 -1.78
CA MET A 186 16.40 1.84 -2.26
C MET A 186 16.91 2.78 -3.34
N GLU A 187 18.22 2.92 -3.51
CA GLU A 187 18.81 3.73 -4.56
C GLU A 187 18.69 3.05 -5.92
N TYR A 188 18.37 3.81 -6.97
CA TYR A 188 18.28 3.34 -8.34
C TYR A 188 18.71 4.45 -9.31
N TYR A 189 19.97 4.39 -9.79
CA TYR A 189 20.57 5.40 -10.67
C TYR A 189 20.47 6.83 -10.10
N ASN A 190 20.87 7.03 -8.86
CA ASN A 190 20.80 8.25 -8.07
C ASN A 190 19.37 8.72 -7.69
N ASP A 191 18.33 7.99 -8.07
CA ASP A 191 16.96 8.22 -7.63
C ASP A 191 16.60 7.30 -6.45
N ILE A 192 15.58 7.67 -5.70
CA ILE A 192 14.90 6.75 -4.79
C ILE A 192 13.87 5.94 -5.60
N ASN A 193 13.84 4.62 -5.38
CA ASN A 193 12.84 3.73 -5.96
C ASN A 193 12.04 3.06 -4.83
N LEU A 194 10.78 3.48 -4.67
CA LEU A 194 9.95 3.00 -3.58
C LEU A 194 9.58 1.52 -3.74
N LEU A 195 9.25 1.09 -4.97
CA LEU A 195 8.92 -0.32 -5.27
C LEU A 195 10.09 -1.23 -4.91
N LYS A 196 11.33 -0.84 -5.29
CA LYS A 196 12.55 -1.56 -4.93
C LYS A 196 12.70 -1.71 -3.41
N GLY A 197 12.44 -0.63 -2.66
CA GLY A 197 12.42 -0.66 -1.19
C GLY A 197 11.38 -1.65 -0.65
N GLY A 198 10.17 -1.64 -1.20
CA GLY A 198 9.11 -2.59 -0.84
C GLY A 198 9.54 -4.05 -1.02
N ILE A 199 10.10 -4.38 -2.19
CA ILE A 199 10.59 -5.73 -2.52
C ILE A 199 11.72 -6.14 -1.58
N THR A 200 12.70 -5.26 -1.38
CA THR A 200 13.91 -5.57 -0.62
C THR A 200 13.61 -5.86 0.84
N PHE A 201 12.71 -5.11 1.46
CA PHE A 201 12.44 -5.17 2.89
C PHE A 201 11.22 -6.03 3.28
N ALA A 202 10.46 -6.55 2.32
CA ALA A 202 9.40 -7.51 2.61
C ALA A 202 9.96 -8.88 3.00
N ASP A 203 9.25 -9.60 3.87
CA ASP A 203 9.56 -11.00 4.21
C ASP A 203 9.09 -11.92 3.08
N LEU A 204 7.97 -11.56 2.43
CA LEU A 204 7.39 -12.29 1.31
C LEU A 204 6.88 -11.30 0.26
N VAL A 205 7.18 -11.57 -1.00
CA VAL A 205 6.70 -10.80 -2.15
C VAL A 205 5.71 -11.64 -2.95
N THR A 206 4.62 -11.04 -3.39
CA THR A 206 3.68 -11.71 -4.29
C THR A 206 3.52 -10.93 -5.58
N ALA A 207 3.29 -11.66 -6.67
CA ALA A 207 2.87 -11.12 -7.96
C ALA A 207 1.46 -11.64 -8.27
N VAL A 208 0.71 -10.91 -9.07
CA VAL A 208 -0.73 -11.16 -9.29
C VAL A 208 -1.06 -12.39 -10.15
N SER A 209 -0.06 -13.16 -10.55
CA SER A 209 -0.25 -14.50 -11.13
C SER A 209 1.03 -15.35 -11.05
N PRO A 210 0.94 -16.70 -11.08
CA PRO A 210 2.11 -17.58 -11.19
C PRO A 210 2.95 -17.30 -12.44
N GLN A 211 2.32 -16.93 -13.55
CA GLN A 211 3.01 -16.57 -14.77
C GLN A 211 3.77 -15.25 -14.61
N TYR A 212 3.12 -14.23 -14.06
CA TYR A 212 3.75 -12.93 -13.84
C TYR A 212 4.94 -13.01 -12.87
N ALA A 213 4.85 -13.85 -11.83
CA ALA A 213 5.99 -14.09 -10.92
C ALA A 213 7.23 -14.65 -11.64
N LYS A 214 7.05 -15.40 -12.73
CA LYS A 214 8.15 -15.89 -13.57
C LYS A 214 8.64 -14.83 -14.55
N GLU A 215 7.76 -14.01 -15.04
CA GLU A 215 8.07 -12.97 -16.04
C GLU A 215 8.89 -11.83 -15.43
N ILE A 216 8.51 -11.31 -14.26
CA ILE A 216 9.18 -10.16 -13.63
C ILE A 216 10.65 -10.39 -13.29
N VAL A 217 11.14 -11.64 -13.21
CA VAL A 217 12.56 -11.97 -13.00
C VAL A 217 13.36 -11.93 -14.31
N SER A 218 12.71 -11.73 -15.46
CA SER A 218 13.36 -11.64 -16.77
C SER A 218 13.63 -10.19 -17.17
N PRO A 219 14.65 -9.92 -18.00
CA PRO A 219 14.95 -8.58 -18.49
C PRO A 219 13.80 -7.94 -19.27
N GLU A 220 12.97 -8.75 -19.94
CA GLU A 220 11.86 -8.29 -20.76
C GLU A 220 10.72 -7.67 -19.94
N PHE A 221 10.44 -8.23 -18.74
CA PHE A 221 9.29 -7.84 -17.91
C PHE A 221 9.68 -7.28 -16.54
N GLY A 222 10.96 -7.36 -16.16
CA GLY A 222 11.47 -6.88 -14.86
C GLY A 222 11.54 -5.35 -14.74
N CYS A 223 11.33 -4.63 -15.85
CA CYS A 223 11.33 -3.16 -15.89
C CYS A 223 12.60 -2.53 -15.27
N GLY A 224 13.75 -3.19 -15.40
CA GLY A 224 15.03 -2.78 -14.81
C GLY A 224 15.22 -3.18 -13.35
N LEU A 225 14.28 -3.92 -12.76
CA LEU A 225 14.38 -4.46 -11.39
C LEU A 225 14.58 -5.99 -11.39
N GLU A 226 14.87 -6.62 -12.53
CA GLU A 226 15.00 -8.07 -12.67
C GLU A 226 16.05 -8.67 -11.71
N GLU A 227 17.14 -7.97 -11.44
CA GLU A 227 18.15 -8.46 -10.48
C GLU A 227 17.66 -8.37 -9.02
N VAL A 228 16.83 -7.36 -8.70
CA VAL A 228 16.16 -7.24 -7.38
C VAL A 228 15.18 -8.40 -7.21
N PHE A 229 14.40 -8.71 -8.25
CA PHE A 229 13.47 -9.84 -8.23
C PHE A 229 14.21 -11.18 -8.13
N LYS A 230 15.31 -11.37 -8.87
CA LYS A 230 16.13 -12.59 -8.78
C LYS A 230 16.71 -12.80 -7.39
N ALA A 231 17.20 -11.73 -6.76
CA ALA A 231 17.74 -11.78 -5.40
C ALA A 231 16.66 -12.19 -4.36
N LYS A 232 15.38 -11.93 -4.66
CA LYS A 232 14.22 -12.31 -3.82
C LYS A 232 13.48 -13.55 -4.31
N SER A 233 13.96 -14.24 -5.35
CA SER A 233 13.23 -15.29 -6.07
C SER A 233 12.71 -16.44 -5.19
N SER A 234 13.43 -16.80 -4.12
CA SER A 234 12.99 -17.81 -3.16
C SER A 234 11.75 -17.36 -2.34
N ASN A 235 11.47 -16.08 -2.29
CA ASN A 235 10.38 -15.47 -1.50
C ASN A 235 9.37 -14.73 -2.38
N ILE A 236 9.38 -14.97 -3.72
CA ILE A 236 8.39 -14.44 -4.66
C ILE A 236 7.41 -15.55 -5.04
N PHE A 237 6.12 -15.27 -4.84
CA PHE A 237 5.04 -16.21 -5.15
C PHE A 237 4.00 -15.57 -6.06
N GLY A 238 3.57 -16.29 -7.09
CA GLY A 238 2.46 -15.86 -7.93
C GLY A 238 1.13 -16.30 -7.33
N VAL A 239 0.27 -15.34 -7.00
CA VAL A 239 -1.08 -15.57 -6.50
C VAL A 239 -2.07 -14.94 -7.47
N LEU A 240 -2.90 -15.77 -8.09
CA LEU A 240 -3.89 -15.27 -9.04
C LEU A 240 -4.95 -14.43 -8.31
N ASN A 241 -5.24 -13.24 -8.85
CA ASN A 241 -6.32 -12.42 -8.31
C ASN A 241 -7.65 -13.14 -8.40
N GLY A 242 -8.40 -13.15 -7.30
CA GLY A 242 -9.77 -13.63 -7.26
C GLY A 242 -10.75 -12.60 -7.83
N VAL A 243 -11.98 -13.04 -8.00
CA VAL A 243 -13.11 -12.20 -8.45
C VAL A 243 -14.19 -12.23 -7.38
N ASP A 244 -14.69 -11.07 -7.00
CA ASP A 244 -15.90 -10.98 -6.18
C ASP A 244 -17.13 -11.17 -7.08
N TYR A 245 -17.72 -12.35 -7.05
CA TYR A 245 -18.89 -12.67 -7.85
C TYR A 245 -20.17 -11.93 -7.42
N SER A 246 -20.19 -11.28 -6.27
CA SER A 246 -21.30 -10.39 -5.91
C SER A 246 -21.29 -9.09 -6.70
N GLU A 247 -20.11 -8.65 -7.16
CA GLU A 247 -19.91 -7.44 -7.98
C GLU A 247 -19.82 -7.77 -9.48
N TRP A 248 -19.16 -8.89 -9.83
CA TRP A 248 -18.85 -9.29 -11.21
C TRP A 248 -19.71 -10.45 -11.70
N ASN A 249 -20.97 -10.53 -11.24
CA ASN A 249 -21.90 -11.56 -11.69
C ASN A 249 -22.47 -11.20 -13.08
N THR A 250 -22.17 -12.02 -14.08
CA THR A 250 -22.69 -11.84 -15.45
C THR A 250 -24.10 -12.40 -15.66
N THR A 251 -24.59 -13.26 -14.74
CA THR A 251 -25.89 -13.94 -14.90
C THR A 251 -27.08 -13.04 -14.55
N ASN A 252 -26.92 -12.15 -13.56
CA ASN A 252 -27.98 -11.26 -13.05
C ASN A 252 -27.51 -9.80 -13.02
N ASN A 253 -26.64 -9.40 -13.91
CA ASN A 253 -26.14 -8.05 -13.96
C ASN A 253 -27.13 -7.13 -14.66
N PRO A 254 -27.71 -6.10 -14.00
CA PRO A 254 -28.69 -5.21 -14.60
C PRO A 254 -28.12 -4.32 -15.72
N TYR A 255 -26.80 -4.27 -15.88
CA TYR A 255 -26.09 -3.50 -16.90
C TYR A 255 -25.69 -4.33 -18.12
N LEU A 256 -25.91 -5.66 -18.11
CA LEU A 256 -25.68 -6.53 -19.25
C LEU A 256 -27.01 -6.86 -19.93
N VAL A 257 -27.12 -6.53 -21.21
CA VAL A 257 -28.28 -6.81 -22.07
C VAL A 257 -28.09 -8.15 -22.75
#